data_3cc53e540815619bd30b79b0a6f34d6d
#
_entry.id   3cc53e540815619bd30b79b0a6f34d6d
#
_cell.length_a   1.000
_cell.length_b   1.000
_cell.length_c   1.000
_cell.angle_alpha   90.00
_cell.angle_beta   90.00
_cell.angle_gamma   90.00
#
_symmetry.space_group_name_H-M   'P 1'
#
loop_
_entity.id
_entity.type
_entity.pdbx_description
1 polymer ?
#
loop_
_entity_poly.entity_id
_entity_poly.type
_entity_poly.pdbx_seq_one_letter_code
_entity_poly.pdbx_strand_id
1 'polypeptide(L)'
;GGPQIDRMLSDLQISSEFRRGLRVTDAATMRVVEMVLAGQINGEIVTMINQVGGRAVGISGKDGNLIVARRVAAPGTEGDIGQVGEIVGIEPELVASLEQRDFVPVIAPVGASADGESLNINADTAAGRLAEALRAEKLLLLTDVTGIKDAAGNLIATLTASEAEALIASGVVTAGMIPKVECALQALHGGVQKVHVIDGRVRHAVLLELFTDQGVGTELGRDAVSPGKRGGRTSSRARSAG
;
A
#
# COMPACT_ATOMS: atom_id res chain seq x y z
N GLY A 1 -4.09 12.56 -5.41
CA GLY A 1 -4.42 11.95 -6.70
C GLY A 1 -5.90 12.08 -7.04
N GLY A 2 -6.80 11.53 -6.19
CA GLY A 2 -8.24 11.51 -6.47
C GLY A 2 -8.84 12.88 -6.79
N PRO A 3 -8.69 13.90 -5.94
CA PRO A 3 -9.24 15.23 -6.20
C PRO A 3 -8.71 15.90 -7.48
N GLN A 4 -7.45 15.67 -7.83
CA GLN A 4 -6.85 16.20 -9.05
C GLN A 4 -7.41 15.51 -10.30
N ILE A 5 -7.62 14.18 -10.23
CA ILE A 5 -8.28 13.42 -11.29
C ILE A 5 -9.72 13.93 -11.48
N ASP A 6 -10.49 14.10 -10.38
CA ASP A 6 -11.87 14.61 -10.46
C ASP A 6 -11.95 15.99 -11.09
N ARG A 7 -11.03 16.88 -10.74
CA ARG A 7 -10.95 18.21 -11.33
C ARG A 7 -10.68 18.12 -12.86
N MET A 8 -9.69 17.35 -13.26
CA MET A 8 -9.35 17.19 -14.68
C MET A 8 -10.48 16.54 -15.47
N LEU A 9 -11.16 15.53 -14.92
CA LEU A 9 -12.34 14.92 -15.56
C LEU A 9 -13.45 15.94 -15.73
N SER A 10 -13.71 16.76 -14.69
CA SER A 10 -14.69 17.84 -14.76
C SER A 10 -14.37 18.88 -15.84
N ASP A 11 -13.10 19.33 -15.91
CA ASP A 11 -12.63 20.29 -16.90
C ASP A 11 -12.79 19.76 -18.34
N LEU A 12 -12.64 18.45 -18.52
CA LEU A 12 -12.82 17.76 -19.80
C LEU A 12 -14.26 17.29 -20.04
N GLN A 13 -15.20 17.59 -19.12
CA GLN A 13 -16.60 17.18 -19.19
C GLN A 13 -16.80 15.66 -19.27
N ILE A 14 -15.89 14.89 -18.63
CA ILE A 14 -15.97 13.44 -18.50
C ILE A 14 -16.62 13.13 -17.15
N SER A 15 -17.67 12.30 -17.15
CA SER A 15 -18.33 11.87 -15.90
C SER A 15 -17.45 10.96 -15.06
N SER A 16 -17.49 11.14 -13.75
CA SER A 16 -16.77 10.29 -12.78
C SER A 16 -17.77 9.51 -11.93
N GLU A 17 -17.62 8.20 -11.89
CA GLU A 17 -18.45 7.30 -11.10
C GLU A 17 -17.56 6.43 -10.20
N PHE A 18 -18.06 6.09 -8.99
CA PHE A 18 -17.40 5.16 -8.08
C PHE A 18 -18.32 3.98 -7.78
N ARG A 19 -17.77 2.78 -7.78
CA ARG A 19 -18.44 1.56 -7.35
C ARG A 19 -17.57 0.83 -6.32
N ARG A 20 -18.13 0.55 -5.14
CA ARG A 20 -17.40 -0.06 -4.00
C ARG A 20 -16.07 0.62 -3.67
N GLY A 21 -16.01 1.94 -3.78
CA GLY A 21 -14.79 2.70 -3.52
C GLY A 21 -13.76 2.69 -4.66
N LEU A 22 -14.01 1.98 -5.76
CA LEU A 22 -13.18 1.98 -6.96
C LEU A 22 -13.77 2.94 -8.00
N ARG A 23 -12.93 3.74 -8.65
CA ARG A 23 -13.35 4.61 -9.75
C ARG A 23 -13.64 3.77 -10.99
N VAL A 24 -14.85 3.86 -11.52
CA VAL A 24 -15.14 3.31 -12.85
C VAL A 24 -14.25 4.02 -13.86
N THR A 25 -13.41 3.23 -14.54
CA THR A 25 -12.31 3.76 -15.34
C THR A 25 -12.45 3.26 -16.78
N ASP A 26 -13.23 3.97 -17.59
CA ASP A 26 -13.25 3.74 -19.03
C ASP A 26 -11.97 4.23 -19.71
N ALA A 27 -11.82 4.02 -21.01
CA ALA A 27 -10.61 4.40 -21.73
C ALA A 27 -10.34 5.92 -21.72
N ALA A 28 -11.37 6.77 -21.65
CA ALA A 28 -11.21 8.21 -21.56
C ALA A 28 -10.73 8.61 -20.15
N THR A 29 -11.37 8.06 -19.14
CA THR A 29 -11.00 8.22 -17.72
C THR A 29 -9.58 7.70 -17.46
N MET A 30 -9.19 6.55 -18.03
CA MET A 30 -7.85 5.99 -17.83
C MET A 30 -6.75 6.92 -18.38
N ARG A 31 -6.96 7.54 -19.53
CA ARG A 31 -6.03 8.55 -20.06
C ARG A 31 -5.84 9.72 -19.10
N VAL A 32 -6.93 10.20 -18.49
CA VAL A 32 -6.86 11.28 -17.49
C VAL A 32 -6.13 10.81 -16.23
N VAL A 33 -6.43 9.61 -15.72
CA VAL A 33 -5.74 9.02 -14.57
C VAL A 33 -4.24 8.96 -14.82
N GLU A 34 -3.82 8.48 -15.97
CA GLU A 34 -2.40 8.37 -16.32
C GLU A 34 -1.73 9.75 -16.46
N MET A 35 -2.35 10.70 -17.16
CA MET A 35 -1.83 12.08 -17.27
C MET A 35 -1.66 12.74 -15.91
N VAL A 36 -2.64 12.60 -15.02
CA VAL A 36 -2.61 13.24 -13.71
C VAL A 36 -1.62 12.54 -12.77
N LEU A 37 -1.70 11.22 -12.65
CA LEU A 37 -0.87 10.50 -11.68
C LEU A 37 0.59 10.38 -12.13
N ALA A 38 0.82 9.89 -13.35
CA ALA A 38 2.18 9.64 -13.86
C ALA A 38 2.85 10.89 -14.45
N GLY A 39 2.06 11.85 -14.91
CA GLY A 39 2.59 13.13 -15.42
C GLY A 39 2.64 14.21 -14.36
N GLN A 40 1.51 14.80 -14.03
CA GLN A 40 1.45 16.01 -13.21
C GLN A 40 1.93 15.76 -11.78
N ILE A 41 1.25 14.90 -11.02
CA ILE A 41 1.53 14.70 -9.58
C ILE A 41 2.91 14.10 -9.38
N ASN A 42 3.27 13.11 -10.18
CA ASN A 42 4.59 12.49 -10.12
C ASN A 42 5.69 13.54 -10.35
N GLY A 43 5.58 14.34 -11.40
CA GLY A 43 6.53 15.40 -11.71
C GLY A 43 6.62 16.48 -10.62
N GLU A 44 5.49 16.86 -10.00
CA GLU A 44 5.45 17.79 -8.88
C GLU A 44 6.23 17.25 -7.65
N ILE A 45 5.99 15.97 -7.29
CA ILE A 45 6.68 15.33 -6.15
C ILE A 45 8.19 15.22 -6.42
N VAL A 46 8.56 14.76 -7.61
CA VAL A 46 9.97 14.68 -8.03
C VAL A 46 10.66 16.05 -7.92
N THR A 47 10.00 17.09 -8.42
CA THR A 47 10.52 18.44 -8.36
C THR A 47 10.72 18.91 -6.91
N MET A 48 9.74 18.68 -6.03
CA MET A 48 9.84 19.05 -4.62
C MET A 48 11.00 18.34 -3.92
N ILE A 49 11.19 17.04 -4.15
CA ILE A 49 12.29 16.27 -3.55
C ILE A 49 13.64 16.82 -4.06
N ASN A 50 13.76 17.07 -5.37
CA ASN A 50 15.01 17.56 -5.96
C ASN A 50 15.35 18.99 -5.51
N GLN A 51 14.34 19.84 -5.28
CA GLN A 51 14.55 21.21 -4.76
C GLN A 51 15.16 21.26 -3.36
N VAL A 52 14.92 20.24 -2.54
CA VAL A 52 15.51 20.15 -1.19
C VAL A 52 16.79 19.29 -1.16
N GLY A 53 17.39 19.02 -2.32
CA GLY A 53 18.66 18.31 -2.44
C GLY A 53 18.54 16.79 -2.54
N GLY A 54 17.34 16.25 -2.67
CA GLY A 54 17.13 14.83 -2.98
C GLY A 54 17.48 14.52 -4.45
N ARG A 55 17.50 13.23 -4.78
CA ARG A 55 17.73 12.74 -6.14
C ARG A 55 16.54 11.84 -6.54
N ALA A 56 15.43 12.45 -6.89
CA ALA A 56 14.21 11.70 -7.24
C ALA A 56 14.09 11.46 -8.74
N VAL A 57 13.51 10.32 -9.08
CA VAL A 57 13.13 9.92 -10.44
C VAL A 57 11.67 9.50 -10.44
N GLY A 58 10.88 10.07 -11.36
CA GLY A 58 9.48 9.72 -11.56
C GLY A 58 9.33 8.56 -12.53
N ILE A 59 8.57 7.56 -12.12
CA ILE A 59 8.18 6.41 -12.92
C ILE A 59 6.72 6.05 -12.66
N SER A 60 6.15 5.23 -13.51
CA SER A 60 4.86 4.57 -13.28
C SER A 60 5.07 3.06 -13.10
N GLY A 61 4.06 2.36 -12.68
CA GLY A 61 4.12 0.89 -12.63
C GLY A 61 4.26 0.22 -14.00
N LYS A 62 4.06 0.96 -15.09
CA LYS A 62 4.28 0.46 -16.47
C LYS A 62 5.76 0.41 -16.85
N ASP A 63 6.57 1.31 -16.26
CA ASP A 63 7.98 1.42 -16.60
C ASP A 63 8.72 0.18 -16.10
N GLY A 64 9.45 -0.45 -17.00
CA GLY A 64 10.14 -1.72 -16.73
C GLY A 64 9.21 -2.87 -16.34
N ASN A 65 7.90 -2.80 -16.68
CA ASN A 65 6.87 -3.75 -16.23
C ASN A 65 6.80 -3.88 -14.69
N LEU A 66 7.11 -2.81 -13.97
CA LEU A 66 7.19 -2.82 -12.50
C LEU A 66 5.91 -3.36 -11.85
N ILE A 67 4.73 -2.97 -12.35
CA ILE A 67 3.42 -3.45 -11.86
C ILE A 67 2.72 -4.17 -13.01
N VAL A 68 2.80 -5.49 -13.00
CA VAL A 68 2.02 -6.35 -13.89
C VAL A 68 0.64 -6.57 -13.29
N ALA A 69 -0.40 -6.27 -14.06
CA ALA A 69 -1.76 -6.30 -13.58
C ALA A 69 -2.70 -6.97 -14.60
N ARG A 70 -3.88 -7.34 -14.14
CA ARG A 70 -4.99 -7.76 -15.00
C ARG A 70 -6.24 -6.94 -14.65
N ARG A 71 -7.18 -6.83 -15.57
CA ARG A 71 -8.46 -6.20 -15.25
C ARG A 71 -9.14 -6.94 -14.10
N VAL A 72 -9.70 -6.17 -13.17
CA VAL A 72 -10.58 -6.73 -12.15
C VAL A 72 -11.80 -7.33 -12.84
N ALA A 73 -12.01 -8.63 -12.66
CA ALA A 73 -13.23 -9.26 -13.12
C ALA A 73 -14.41 -8.68 -12.32
N ALA A 74 -15.40 -8.13 -13.02
CA ALA A 74 -16.60 -7.64 -12.37
C ALA A 74 -17.35 -8.82 -11.72
N PRO A 75 -17.42 -8.89 -10.38
CA PRO A 75 -18.16 -9.98 -9.74
C PRO A 75 -19.66 -9.70 -9.86
N GLY A 76 -20.37 -10.50 -10.63
CA GLY A 76 -21.82 -10.50 -10.68
C GLY A 76 -22.46 -9.39 -11.50
N THR A 77 -23.68 -9.01 -11.12
CA THR A 77 -24.59 -8.09 -11.86
C THR A 77 -24.25 -6.59 -11.78
N GLU A 78 -23.12 -6.20 -11.23
CA GLU A 78 -22.80 -4.78 -10.95
C GLU A 78 -22.15 -4.02 -12.10
N GLY A 79 -22.00 -4.63 -13.26
CA GLY A 79 -21.48 -4.01 -14.46
C GLY A 79 -19.94 -3.86 -14.51
N ASP A 80 -19.44 -3.60 -15.69
CA ASP A 80 -18.03 -3.37 -15.96
C ASP A 80 -17.53 -2.11 -15.25
N ILE A 81 -16.39 -2.19 -14.56
CA ILE A 81 -15.68 -1.07 -13.94
C ILE A 81 -14.51 -0.58 -14.81
N GLY A 82 -14.36 -1.11 -16.01
CA GLY A 82 -13.40 -0.69 -17.00
C GLY A 82 -11.96 -1.10 -16.69
N GLN A 83 -11.03 -0.18 -16.91
CA GLN A 83 -9.59 -0.39 -16.79
C GLN A 83 -9.10 -0.27 -15.32
N VAL A 84 -9.81 -0.88 -14.41
CA VAL A 84 -9.36 -1.08 -13.03
C VAL A 84 -8.56 -2.36 -12.96
N GLY A 85 -7.37 -2.31 -12.37
CA GLY A 85 -6.44 -3.43 -12.33
C GLY A 85 -6.26 -4.04 -10.94
N GLU A 86 -6.09 -5.35 -10.90
CA GLU A 86 -5.52 -6.05 -9.76
C GLU A 86 -4.09 -6.49 -10.09
N ILE A 87 -3.19 -6.39 -9.13
CA ILE A 87 -1.78 -6.70 -9.31
C ILE A 87 -1.59 -8.22 -9.31
N VAL A 88 -0.99 -8.73 -10.37
CA VAL A 88 -0.63 -10.16 -10.50
C VAL A 88 0.86 -10.40 -10.29
N GLY A 89 1.71 -9.40 -10.48
CA GLY A 89 3.15 -9.47 -10.27
C GLY A 89 3.79 -8.10 -10.06
N ILE A 90 4.91 -8.09 -9.38
CA ILE A 90 5.80 -6.92 -9.23
C ILE A 90 7.19 -7.34 -9.71
N GLU A 91 7.77 -6.57 -10.64
CA GLU A 91 9.13 -6.76 -11.15
C GLU A 91 10.02 -5.64 -10.57
N PRO A 92 10.68 -5.87 -9.42
CA PRO A 92 11.32 -4.79 -8.65
C PRO A 92 12.68 -4.35 -9.20
N GLU A 93 13.18 -4.95 -10.28
CA GLU A 93 14.54 -4.73 -10.80
C GLU A 93 14.83 -3.26 -11.13
N LEU A 94 13.86 -2.55 -11.73
CA LEU A 94 14.01 -1.12 -12.04
C LEU A 94 14.20 -0.30 -10.76
N VAL A 95 13.40 -0.56 -9.74
CA VAL A 95 13.48 0.15 -8.45
C VAL A 95 14.81 -0.15 -7.78
N ALA A 96 15.21 -1.41 -7.70
CA ALA A 96 16.50 -1.81 -7.14
C ALA A 96 17.68 -1.16 -7.86
N SER A 97 17.61 -1.02 -9.19
CA SER A 97 18.64 -0.35 -10.00
C SER A 97 18.73 1.16 -9.72
N LEU A 98 17.61 1.82 -9.45
CA LEU A 98 17.57 3.23 -9.06
C LEU A 98 18.13 3.43 -7.64
N GLU A 99 17.73 2.60 -6.70
CA GLU A 99 18.19 2.63 -5.30
C GLU A 99 19.71 2.41 -5.20
N GLN A 100 20.30 1.48 -5.97
CA GLN A 100 21.74 1.27 -6.03
C GLN A 100 22.54 2.51 -6.46
N ARG A 101 21.88 3.50 -7.06
CA ARG A 101 22.47 4.77 -7.48
C ARG A 101 21.99 5.95 -6.63
N ASP A 102 21.42 5.69 -5.45
CA ASP A 102 20.91 6.69 -4.51
C ASP A 102 19.79 7.56 -5.10
N PHE A 103 19.00 7.04 -6.03
CA PHE A 103 17.78 7.71 -6.48
C PHE A 103 16.60 7.32 -5.61
N VAL A 104 15.70 8.28 -5.39
CA VAL A 104 14.39 8.07 -4.75
C VAL A 104 13.35 7.85 -5.86
N PRO A 105 12.85 6.62 -6.09
CA PRO A 105 11.83 6.39 -7.10
C PRO A 105 10.48 6.89 -6.59
N VAL A 106 9.82 7.74 -7.38
CA VAL A 106 8.45 8.19 -7.17
C VAL A 106 7.56 7.43 -8.15
N ILE A 107 6.72 6.54 -7.64
CA ILE A 107 6.00 5.55 -8.45
C ILE A 107 4.52 5.91 -8.51
N ALA A 108 4.00 6.18 -9.71
CA ALA A 108 2.57 6.34 -9.94
C ALA A 108 1.88 4.95 -10.03
N PRO A 109 0.72 4.75 -9.36
CA PRO A 109 0.03 3.46 -9.32
C PRO A 109 -0.77 3.19 -10.60
N VAL A 110 -0.08 3.14 -11.72
CA VAL A 110 -0.60 2.76 -13.03
C VAL A 110 0.16 1.51 -13.47
N GLY A 111 -0.55 0.39 -13.59
CA GLY A 111 0.02 -0.88 -14.03
C GLY A 111 -0.22 -1.15 -15.52
N ALA A 112 0.36 -2.22 -16.03
CA ALA A 112 0.11 -2.72 -17.37
C ALA A 112 -0.41 -4.16 -17.34
N SER A 113 -1.34 -4.47 -18.27
CA SER A 113 -1.69 -5.86 -18.56
C SER A 113 -0.63 -6.52 -19.46
N ALA A 114 -0.70 -7.84 -19.60
CA ALA A 114 0.17 -8.58 -20.51
C ALA A 114 0.08 -8.08 -21.97
N ASP A 115 -1.06 -7.54 -22.36
CA ASP A 115 -1.30 -6.98 -23.70
C ASP A 115 -0.91 -5.50 -23.80
N GLY A 116 -0.30 -4.92 -22.76
CA GLY A 116 0.16 -3.53 -22.71
C GLY A 116 -0.93 -2.50 -22.40
N GLU A 117 -2.12 -2.92 -21.99
CA GLU A 117 -3.19 -2.02 -21.58
C GLU A 117 -2.84 -1.34 -20.26
N SER A 118 -3.05 -0.01 -20.17
CA SER A 118 -2.91 0.73 -18.91
C SER A 118 -4.07 0.43 -17.97
N LEU A 119 -3.75 0.15 -16.71
CA LEU A 119 -4.72 -0.17 -15.67
C LEU A 119 -4.54 0.74 -14.44
N ASN A 120 -5.67 1.26 -13.94
CA ASN A 120 -5.74 2.07 -12.74
C ASN A 120 -5.64 1.16 -11.51
N ILE A 121 -4.58 1.31 -10.73
CA ILE A 121 -4.30 0.48 -9.55
C ILE A 121 -4.60 1.27 -8.28
N ASN A 122 -5.21 0.63 -7.29
CA ASN A 122 -5.36 1.24 -5.97
C ASN A 122 -3.98 1.54 -5.36
N ALA A 123 -3.77 2.77 -4.87
CA ALA A 123 -2.47 3.23 -4.41
C ALA A 123 -1.98 2.50 -3.15
N ASP A 124 -2.87 2.20 -2.20
CA ASP A 124 -2.50 1.46 -0.99
C ASP A 124 -2.07 0.03 -1.36
N THR A 125 -2.82 -0.63 -2.26
CA THR A 125 -2.48 -1.95 -2.79
C THR A 125 -1.14 -1.94 -3.53
N ALA A 126 -0.91 -0.93 -4.38
CA ALA A 126 0.37 -0.79 -5.08
C ALA A 126 1.54 -0.65 -4.10
N ALA A 127 1.38 0.22 -3.09
CA ALA A 127 2.40 0.44 -2.07
C ALA A 127 2.69 -0.83 -1.25
N GLY A 128 1.66 -1.56 -0.83
CA GLY A 128 1.81 -2.82 -0.09
C GLY A 128 2.55 -3.89 -0.91
N ARG A 129 2.14 -4.09 -2.16
CA ARG A 129 2.76 -5.08 -3.06
C ARG A 129 4.20 -4.73 -3.44
N LEU A 130 4.49 -3.44 -3.62
CA LEU A 130 5.85 -2.95 -3.83
C LEU A 130 6.71 -3.18 -2.58
N ALA A 131 6.21 -2.83 -1.40
CA ALA A 131 6.93 -3.03 -0.14
C ALA A 131 7.24 -4.51 0.11
N GLU A 132 6.30 -5.41 -0.20
CA GLU A 132 6.50 -6.85 -0.14
C GLU A 132 7.62 -7.31 -1.09
N ALA A 133 7.53 -6.95 -2.38
CA ALA A 133 8.50 -7.35 -3.41
C ALA A 133 9.92 -6.82 -3.13
N LEU A 134 10.03 -5.60 -2.60
CA LEU A 134 11.27 -4.96 -2.20
C LEU A 134 11.79 -5.44 -0.84
N ARG A 135 11.02 -6.27 -0.11
CA ARG A 135 11.31 -6.68 1.26
C ARG A 135 11.57 -5.48 2.18
N ALA A 136 10.73 -4.46 2.03
CA ALA A 136 10.89 -3.23 2.77
C ALA A 136 10.84 -3.48 4.29
N GLU A 137 11.68 -2.78 5.01
CA GLU A 137 11.65 -2.82 6.48
C GLU A 137 10.37 -2.19 7.01
N LYS A 138 9.96 -1.06 6.40
CA LYS A 138 8.78 -0.30 6.82
C LYS A 138 7.95 0.14 5.62
N LEU A 139 6.63 0.12 5.79
CA LEU A 139 5.66 0.74 4.89
C LEU A 139 4.92 1.85 5.64
N LEU A 140 4.91 3.06 5.10
CA LEU A 140 4.14 4.18 5.66
C LEU A 140 2.96 4.49 4.76
N LEU A 141 1.75 4.35 5.29
CA LEU A 141 0.49 4.72 4.64
C LEU A 141 0.06 6.09 5.16
N LEU A 142 0.20 7.12 4.33
CA LEU A 142 -0.26 8.46 4.65
C LEU A 142 -1.76 8.57 4.33
N THR A 143 -2.53 9.01 5.32
CA THR A 143 -3.99 9.11 5.24
C THR A 143 -4.47 10.47 5.73
N ASP A 144 -5.76 10.71 5.71
CA ASP A 144 -6.43 11.91 6.23
C ASP A 144 -7.06 11.68 7.63
N VAL A 145 -6.69 10.59 8.28
CA VAL A 145 -7.09 10.27 9.66
C VAL A 145 -5.85 10.04 10.54
N THR A 146 -6.00 10.22 11.85
CA THR A 146 -4.87 10.16 12.80
C THR A 146 -4.26 8.76 12.95
N GLY A 147 -4.95 7.71 12.52
CA GLY A 147 -4.55 6.32 12.66
C GLY A 147 -5.74 5.44 13.02
N ILE A 148 -5.49 4.24 13.52
CA ILE A 148 -6.51 3.28 13.93
C ILE A 148 -6.97 3.62 15.35
N LYS A 149 -8.29 3.60 15.58
CA LYS A 149 -8.90 3.95 16.87
C LYS A 149 -9.57 2.74 17.51
N ASP A 150 -9.60 2.74 18.85
CA ASP A 150 -10.38 1.78 19.63
C ASP A 150 -11.90 2.13 19.62
N ALA A 151 -12.70 1.29 20.26
CA ALA A 151 -14.15 1.49 20.37
C ALA A 151 -14.54 2.77 21.14
N ALA A 152 -13.65 3.33 21.96
CA ALA A 152 -13.85 4.59 22.68
C ALA A 152 -13.40 5.82 21.84
N GLY A 153 -12.81 5.60 20.65
CA GLY A 153 -12.34 6.65 19.78
C GLY A 153 -10.90 7.13 20.05
N ASN A 154 -10.16 6.46 20.96
CA ASN A 154 -8.77 6.78 21.23
C ASN A 154 -7.87 6.19 20.16
N LEU A 155 -6.79 6.90 19.85
CA LEU A 155 -5.75 6.38 18.94
C LEU A 155 -5.03 5.19 19.58
N ILE A 156 -4.89 4.11 18.82
CA ILE A 156 -4.08 2.95 19.20
C ILE A 156 -2.69 3.16 18.59
N ALA A 157 -1.68 3.32 19.46
CA ALA A 157 -0.33 3.61 19.00
C ALA A 157 0.35 2.39 18.35
N THR A 158 0.09 1.18 18.86
CA THR A 158 0.72 -0.05 18.36
C THR A 158 -0.30 -1.19 18.34
N LEU A 159 -0.26 -1.99 17.27
CA LEU A 159 -1.09 -3.19 17.09
C LEU A 159 -0.23 -4.33 16.53
N THR A 160 -0.51 -5.54 16.94
CA THR A 160 -0.08 -6.75 16.22
C THR A 160 -1.03 -7.04 15.05
N ALA A 161 -0.61 -7.90 14.11
CA ALA A 161 -1.46 -8.33 13.01
C ALA A 161 -2.76 -8.97 13.53
N SER A 162 -2.68 -9.89 14.50
CA SER A 162 -3.85 -10.54 15.10
C SER A 162 -4.81 -9.58 15.81
N GLU A 163 -4.29 -8.55 16.49
CA GLU A 163 -5.13 -7.52 17.11
C GLU A 163 -5.85 -6.67 16.06
N ALA A 164 -5.17 -6.32 14.96
CA ALA A 164 -5.78 -5.58 13.86
C ALA A 164 -6.89 -6.40 13.18
N GLU A 165 -6.69 -7.69 12.94
CA GLU A 165 -7.73 -8.61 12.43
C GLU A 165 -8.94 -8.68 13.38
N ALA A 166 -8.70 -8.77 14.69
CA ALA A 166 -9.77 -8.78 15.68
C ALA A 166 -10.58 -7.46 15.70
N LEU A 167 -9.93 -6.31 15.50
CA LEU A 167 -10.61 -5.02 15.40
C LEU A 167 -11.48 -4.90 14.13
N ILE A 168 -11.05 -5.49 13.02
CA ILE A 168 -11.90 -5.60 11.81
C ILE A 168 -13.10 -6.51 12.10
N ALA A 169 -12.87 -7.71 12.64
CA ALA A 169 -13.90 -8.70 12.91
C ALA A 169 -14.96 -8.20 13.91
N SER A 170 -14.56 -7.39 14.90
CA SER A 170 -15.47 -6.78 15.87
C SER A 170 -16.21 -5.54 15.35
N GLY A 171 -15.92 -5.07 14.13
CA GLY A 171 -16.54 -3.88 13.55
C GLY A 171 -16.09 -2.55 14.15
N VAL A 172 -15.02 -2.53 14.94
CA VAL A 172 -14.44 -1.31 15.51
C VAL A 172 -13.77 -0.48 14.43
N VAL A 173 -13.12 -1.12 13.47
CA VAL A 173 -12.52 -0.43 12.31
C VAL A 173 -13.64 0.03 11.37
N THR A 174 -13.68 1.33 11.09
CA THR A 174 -14.70 1.92 10.19
C THR A 174 -14.50 1.48 8.74
N ALA A 175 -15.59 1.44 7.97
CA ALA A 175 -15.60 0.96 6.59
C ALA A 175 -14.52 1.62 5.69
N GLY A 176 -14.28 2.92 5.84
CA GLY A 176 -13.23 3.64 5.08
C GLY A 176 -11.80 3.27 5.46
N MET A 177 -11.57 2.73 6.66
CA MET A 177 -10.26 2.33 7.15
C MET A 177 -9.96 0.84 6.85
N ILE A 178 -10.98 0.00 6.68
CA ILE A 178 -10.83 -1.44 6.43
C ILE A 178 -9.83 -1.72 5.29
N PRO A 179 -9.93 -1.11 4.09
CA PRO A 179 -8.99 -1.40 2.99
C PRO A 179 -7.54 -1.07 3.33
N LYS A 180 -7.30 -0.05 4.17
CA LYS A 180 -5.94 0.33 4.60
C LYS A 180 -5.37 -0.67 5.61
N VAL A 181 -6.19 -1.12 6.55
CA VAL A 181 -5.77 -2.14 7.52
C VAL A 181 -5.55 -3.48 6.82
N GLU A 182 -6.39 -3.86 5.88
CA GLU A 182 -6.20 -5.06 5.05
C GLU A 182 -4.91 -4.98 4.23
N CYS A 183 -4.62 -3.83 3.61
CA CYS A 183 -3.36 -3.60 2.91
C CYS A 183 -2.15 -3.74 3.86
N ALA A 184 -2.24 -3.17 5.07
CA ALA A 184 -1.20 -3.29 6.09
C ALA A 184 -0.97 -4.75 6.50
N LEU A 185 -2.04 -5.50 6.75
CA LEU A 185 -1.98 -6.92 7.10
C LEU A 185 -1.36 -7.76 5.96
N GLN A 186 -1.76 -7.52 4.72
CA GLN A 186 -1.18 -8.19 3.55
C GLN A 186 0.32 -7.92 3.45
N ALA A 187 0.76 -6.67 3.61
CA ALA A 187 2.18 -6.31 3.59
C ALA A 187 2.97 -7.01 4.72
N LEU A 188 2.43 -7.06 5.94
CA LEU A 188 3.03 -7.79 7.07
C LEU A 188 3.16 -9.29 6.79
N HIS A 189 2.09 -9.92 6.27
CA HIS A 189 2.12 -11.34 5.88
C HIS A 189 3.09 -11.60 4.73
N GLY A 190 3.21 -10.64 3.79
CA GLY A 190 4.15 -10.70 2.66
C GLY A 190 5.60 -10.44 3.02
N GLY A 191 5.90 -10.08 4.27
CA GLY A 191 7.27 -10.00 4.75
C GLY A 191 7.74 -8.63 5.21
N VAL A 192 6.99 -7.57 5.00
CA VAL A 192 7.26 -6.24 5.60
C VAL A 192 7.26 -6.37 7.12
N GLN A 193 8.21 -5.73 7.80
CA GLN A 193 8.34 -5.90 9.24
C GLN A 193 7.37 -5.03 10.03
N LYS A 194 7.17 -3.79 9.57
CA LYS A 194 6.28 -2.80 10.20
C LYS A 194 5.51 -2.01 9.17
N VAL A 195 4.25 -1.73 9.47
CA VAL A 195 3.43 -0.81 8.67
C VAL A 195 2.92 0.29 9.57
N HIS A 196 3.04 1.53 9.13
CA HIS A 196 2.59 2.70 9.87
C HIS A 196 1.43 3.37 9.12
N VAL A 197 0.34 3.65 9.83
CA VAL A 197 -0.81 4.41 9.33
C VAL A 197 -0.79 5.77 10.01
N ILE A 198 -0.48 6.83 9.25
CA ILE A 198 -0.23 8.17 9.81
C ILE A 198 -1.05 9.25 9.11
N ASP A 199 -1.37 10.32 9.82
CA ASP A 199 -2.04 11.49 9.24
C ASP A 199 -1.04 12.32 8.42
N GLY A 200 -1.16 12.25 7.09
CA GLY A 200 -0.31 13.00 6.17
C GLY A 200 -0.50 14.53 6.21
N ARG A 201 -1.52 15.05 6.91
CA ARG A 201 -1.76 16.49 7.09
C ARG A 201 -0.93 17.07 8.24
N VAL A 202 -0.42 16.23 9.12
CA VAL A 202 0.47 16.66 10.21
C VAL A 202 1.82 17.05 9.62
N ARG A 203 2.26 18.26 9.95
CA ARG A 203 3.56 18.75 9.48
C ARG A 203 4.68 17.84 10.00
N HIS A 204 5.56 17.40 9.12
CA HIS A 204 6.67 16.49 9.43
C HIS A 204 6.22 15.11 9.97
N ALA A 205 4.98 14.65 9.67
CA ALA A 205 4.44 13.39 10.16
C ALA A 205 5.41 12.20 10.00
N VAL A 206 6.03 12.06 8.83
CA VAL A 206 6.99 10.98 8.54
C VAL A 206 8.21 11.04 9.47
N LEU A 207 8.75 12.22 9.71
CA LEU A 207 9.90 12.39 10.62
C LEU A 207 9.51 12.11 12.07
N LEU A 208 8.36 12.59 12.50
CA LEU A 208 7.84 12.36 13.85
C LEU A 208 7.61 10.87 14.08
N GLU A 209 7.01 10.17 13.11
CA GLU A 209 6.74 8.74 13.22
C GLU A 209 8.00 7.88 13.26
N LEU A 210 9.00 8.21 12.44
CA LEU A 210 10.20 7.39 12.31
C LEU A 210 11.29 7.68 13.35
N PHE A 211 11.33 8.89 13.90
CA PHE A 211 12.46 9.36 14.72
C PHE A 211 12.06 9.81 16.14
N THR A 212 10.80 9.62 16.55
CA THR A 212 10.38 9.87 17.94
C THR A 212 9.76 8.62 18.56
N ASP A 213 9.90 8.48 19.87
CA ASP A 213 9.39 7.32 20.62
C ASP A 213 7.86 7.24 20.66
N GLN A 214 7.18 8.38 20.54
CA GLN A 214 5.71 8.42 20.66
C GLN A 214 5.00 8.23 19.32
N GLY A 215 5.67 8.53 18.19
CA GLY A 215 5.04 8.53 16.88
C GLY A 215 3.85 9.52 16.78
N VAL A 216 3.15 9.48 15.66
CA VAL A 216 1.94 10.31 15.41
C VAL A 216 0.78 9.52 14.83
N GLY A 217 0.94 8.21 14.67
CA GLY A 217 0.00 7.31 14.03
C GLY A 217 -0.18 5.99 14.74
N THR A 218 -0.50 4.96 13.97
CA THR A 218 -0.57 3.57 14.44
C THR A 218 0.50 2.74 13.75
N GLU A 219 1.39 2.12 14.53
CA GLU A 219 2.32 1.10 14.06
C GLU A 219 1.66 -0.28 14.12
N LEU A 220 1.67 -1.02 13.01
CA LEU A 220 1.29 -2.42 12.96
C LEU A 220 2.57 -3.26 12.80
N GLY A 221 2.72 -4.25 13.66
CA GLY A 221 3.83 -5.20 13.64
C GLY A 221 3.35 -6.64 13.49
N ARG A 222 4.30 -7.54 13.20
CA ARG A 222 4.01 -8.98 13.21
C ARG A 222 3.75 -9.46 14.63
N ASP A 223 2.96 -10.53 14.74
CA ASP A 223 2.83 -11.22 16.02
C ASP A 223 4.20 -11.73 16.47
N ALA A 224 4.47 -11.64 17.76
CA ALA A 224 5.68 -12.24 18.33
C ALA A 224 5.63 -13.76 18.05
N VAL A 225 6.67 -14.29 17.42
CA VAL A 225 6.80 -15.74 17.24
C VAL A 225 6.85 -16.35 18.64
N SER A 226 5.77 -17.00 19.07
CA SER A 226 5.77 -17.78 20.33
C SER A 226 6.93 -18.76 20.25
N PRO A 227 7.87 -18.78 21.23
CA PRO A 227 8.95 -19.76 21.23
C PRO A 227 8.31 -21.15 21.27
N GLY A 228 8.39 -21.86 20.16
CA GLY A 228 7.80 -23.19 20.02
C GLY A 228 8.21 -24.05 21.19
N LYS A 229 7.24 -24.68 21.87
CA LYS A 229 7.48 -25.68 22.88
C LYS A 229 8.45 -26.71 22.29
N ARG A 230 9.72 -26.64 22.71
CA ARG A 230 10.69 -27.69 22.40
C ARG A 230 10.10 -28.97 22.95
N GLY A 231 9.63 -29.84 22.05
CA GLY A 231 9.14 -31.17 22.39
C GLY A 231 10.21 -31.88 23.21
N GLY A 232 9.90 -32.15 24.49
CA GLY A 232 10.73 -32.91 25.35
C GLY A 232 10.94 -34.31 24.76
N ARG A 233 12.14 -34.57 24.25
CA ARG A 233 12.59 -35.94 23.99
C ARG A 233 12.77 -36.61 25.34
N THR A 234 11.81 -37.36 25.78
CA THR A 234 11.97 -38.34 26.87
C THR A 234 12.87 -39.45 26.32
N SER A 235 14.14 -39.42 26.72
CA SER A 235 15.04 -40.54 26.54
C SER A 235 14.68 -41.63 27.57
N SER A 236 13.95 -42.64 27.15
CA SER A 236 13.81 -43.88 27.92
C SER A 236 15.12 -44.66 27.80
N ARG A 237 15.99 -44.54 28.80
CA ARG A 237 17.08 -45.50 29.02
C ARG A 237 16.50 -46.79 29.55
N ALA A 238 16.35 -47.79 28.71
CA ALA A 238 16.19 -49.17 29.12
C ALA A 238 17.51 -49.63 29.76
N ARG A 239 17.48 -49.94 31.03
CA ARG A 239 18.52 -50.74 31.72
C ARG A 239 18.18 -52.20 31.44
N SER A 240 18.99 -52.91 30.68
CA SER A 240 19.02 -54.36 30.69
C SER A 240 20.13 -54.81 31.63
N ALA A 241 19.75 -55.46 32.71
CA ALA A 241 20.61 -56.31 33.50
C ALA A 241 20.64 -57.70 32.89
N GLY A 242 21.79 -58.33 32.90
CA GLY A 242 22.06 -59.68 32.47
C GLY A 242 23.58 -59.87 32.34
#